data_c9efc9ada626bf72e8830f7281bfc1f2
#
_entry.id   c9efc9ada626bf72e8830f7281bfc1f2
#
_cell.length_a   1.000
_cell.length_b   1.000
_cell.length_c   1.000
_cell.angle_alpha   90.00
_cell.angle_beta   90.00
_cell.angle_gamma   90.00
#
_symmetry.space_group_name_H-M   'P 1'
#
loop_
_entity.id
_entity.type
_entity.pdbx_description
1 polymer ?
#
loop_
_entity_poly.entity_id
_entity_poly.type
_entity_poly.pdbx_seq_one_letter_code
_entity_poly.pdbx_strand_id
1 'polypeptide(L)'
;MSSKRILVTGTSRGIGLELVKQLSNNGHQVLALSRNTSKLEKLALENPHLNALQTDITTEAGLDKVVGFVEEHWGSVDVLIHNAGALLHKPFKETASDDFQRIYQVNVFAVAELTRRLDSFLSQGTHVVAISSMGGIQGSMKFAGLSAYSSSKGAVITLMELLAEEYKERGVSFNVLALGAVQTEMLKEAFPDYEAPLSAAEMASYISEFALNGNKVYNGKVLQVSNSTP
;
A
#
# COMPACT_ATOMS: atom_id res chain seq x y z
N MET A 1 -16.15 -17.07 -4.12
CA MET A 1 -16.11 -15.65 -4.55
C MET A 1 -15.53 -15.61 -5.97
N SER A 2 -15.93 -14.68 -6.83
CA SER A 2 -15.27 -14.52 -8.14
C SER A 2 -13.81 -14.10 -7.97
N SER A 3 -12.93 -14.59 -8.85
CA SER A 3 -11.53 -14.15 -8.90
C SER A 3 -11.47 -12.65 -9.20
N LYS A 4 -10.61 -11.92 -8.51
CA LYS A 4 -10.38 -10.47 -8.68
C LYS A 4 -8.96 -10.22 -9.19
N ARG A 5 -8.76 -9.13 -9.93
CA ARG A 5 -7.47 -8.61 -10.39
C ARG A 5 -6.98 -7.59 -9.38
N ILE A 6 -5.94 -7.96 -8.65
CA ILE A 6 -5.45 -7.22 -7.49
C ILE A 6 -4.01 -6.78 -7.71
N LEU A 7 -3.78 -5.49 -7.68
CA LEU A 7 -2.45 -4.91 -7.79
C LEU A 7 -1.96 -4.49 -6.40
N VAL A 8 -0.77 -4.94 -6.02
CA VAL A 8 -0.17 -4.62 -4.71
C VAL A 8 1.22 -4.05 -4.89
N THR A 9 1.50 -2.91 -4.27
CA THR A 9 2.83 -2.28 -4.27
C THR A 9 3.64 -2.67 -3.03
N GLY A 10 4.99 -2.74 -3.16
CA GLY A 10 5.88 -2.98 -2.01
C GLY A 10 5.86 -4.41 -1.47
N THR A 11 5.98 -5.40 -2.35
CA THR A 11 5.69 -6.81 -2.07
C THR A 11 6.91 -7.69 -1.79
N SER A 12 8.12 -7.13 -1.69
CA SER A 12 9.36 -7.92 -1.50
C SER A 12 9.51 -8.53 -0.11
N ARG A 13 8.85 -7.97 0.91
CA ARG A 13 8.95 -8.36 2.32
C ARG A 13 7.74 -7.86 3.14
N GLY A 14 7.69 -8.26 4.41
CA GLY A 14 6.70 -7.79 5.38
C GLY A 14 5.25 -8.00 4.94
N ILE A 15 4.40 -7.05 5.26
CA ILE A 15 2.94 -7.12 4.98
C ILE A 15 2.67 -7.36 3.49
N GLY A 16 3.37 -6.66 2.59
CA GLY A 16 3.14 -6.79 1.15
C GLY A 16 3.42 -8.19 0.60
N LEU A 17 4.46 -8.88 1.11
CA LEU A 17 4.76 -10.25 0.74
C LEU A 17 3.67 -11.22 1.24
N GLU A 18 3.21 -11.05 2.48
CA GLU A 18 2.15 -11.90 3.03
C GLU A 18 0.78 -11.65 2.35
N LEU A 19 0.49 -10.39 1.97
CA LEU A 19 -0.70 -10.04 1.18
C LEU A 19 -0.75 -10.81 -0.14
N VAL A 20 0.32 -10.76 -0.93
CA VAL A 20 0.31 -11.40 -2.25
C VAL A 20 0.24 -12.92 -2.16
N LYS A 21 0.87 -13.52 -1.15
CA LYS A 21 0.73 -14.97 -0.86
C LYS A 21 -0.72 -15.34 -0.56
N GLN A 22 -1.35 -14.63 0.37
CA GLN A 22 -2.72 -14.95 0.81
C GLN A 22 -3.73 -14.72 -0.31
N LEU A 23 -3.65 -13.58 -1.01
CA LEU A 23 -4.58 -13.23 -2.08
C LEU A 23 -4.47 -14.20 -3.27
N SER A 24 -3.25 -14.55 -3.69
CA SER A 24 -3.06 -15.49 -4.80
C SER A 24 -3.44 -16.93 -4.43
N ASN A 25 -3.16 -17.37 -3.19
CA ASN A 25 -3.60 -18.67 -2.69
C ASN A 25 -5.14 -18.79 -2.60
N ASN A 26 -5.83 -17.66 -2.43
CA ASN A 26 -7.30 -17.61 -2.46
C ASN A 26 -7.87 -17.53 -3.90
N GLY A 27 -7.04 -17.70 -4.93
CA GLY A 27 -7.44 -17.78 -6.34
C GLY A 27 -7.68 -16.43 -7.02
N HIS A 28 -7.22 -15.32 -6.42
CA HIS A 28 -7.24 -14.00 -7.07
C HIS A 28 -6.03 -13.81 -7.98
N GLN A 29 -6.20 -13.12 -9.11
CA GLN A 29 -5.11 -12.74 -9.99
C GLN A 29 -4.35 -11.57 -9.36
N VAL A 30 -3.10 -11.79 -8.96
CA VAL A 30 -2.31 -10.80 -8.22
C VAL A 30 -1.13 -10.31 -9.05
N LEU A 31 -1.00 -9.00 -9.19
CA LEU A 31 0.20 -8.34 -9.71
C LEU A 31 1.00 -7.74 -8.55
N ALA A 32 2.13 -8.36 -8.25
CA ALA A 32 3.02 -8.00 -7.15
C ALA A 32 4.14 -7.08 -7.65
N LEU A 33 4.14 -5.82 -7.22
CA LEU A 33 5.12 -4.81 -7.63
C LEU A 33 6.23 -4.66 -6.61
N SER A 34 7.48 -4.83 -7.04
CA SER A 34 8.65 -4.62 -6.20
C SER A 34 9.91 -4.32 -7.00
N ARG A 35 10.86 -3.61 -6.40
CA ARG A 35 12.22 -3.41 -6.96
C ARG A 35 13.06 -4.69 -6.92
N ASN A 36 12.76 -5.58 -5.96
CA ASN A 36 13.40 -6.90 -5.85
C ASN A 36 12.31 -7.97 -5.85
N THR A 37 12.30 -8.82 -6.87
CA THR A 37 11.30 -9.86 -7.11
C THR A 37 11.77 -11.27 -6.80
N SER A 38 13.00 -11.47 -6.32
CA SER A 38 13.61 -12.80 -6.15
C SER A 38 12.77 -13.80 -5.34
N LYS A 39 12.07 -13.33 -4.29
CA LYS A 39 11.14 -14.18 -3.51
C LYS A 39 9.82 -14.39 -4.24
N LEU A 40 9.34 -13.36 -4.94
CA LEU A 40 8.07 -13.38 -5.65
C LEU A 40 8.11 -14.30 -6.87
N GLU A 41 9.22 -14.30 -7.61
CA GLU A 41 9.44 -15.17 -8.76
C GLU A 41 9.38 -16.64 -8.36
N LYS A 42 10.00 -17.00 -7.23
CA LYS A 42 9.91 -18.37 -6.69
C LYS A 42 8.47 -18.76 -6.35
N LEU A 43 7.72 -17.86 -5.72
CA LEU A 43 6.31 -18.09 -5.40
C LEU A 43 5.44 -18.18 -6.66
N ALA A 44 5.73 -17.36 -7.68
CA ALA A 44 5.00 -17.38 -8.94
C ALA A 44 5.18 -18.68 -9.75
N LEU A 45 6.33 -19.36 -9.59
CA LEU A 45 6.53 -20.69 -10.20
C LEU A 45 5.56 -21.75 -9.65
N GLU A 46 5.15 -21.59 -8.39
CA GLU A 46 4.26 -22.54 -7.71
C GLU A 46 2.79 -22.08 -7.70
N ASN A 47 2.53 -20.81 -8.05
CA ASN A 47 1.20 -20.22 -8.01
C ASN A 47 0.88 -19.43 -9.29
N PRO A 48 0.05 -20.00 -10.20
CA PRO A 48 -0.29 -19.38 -11.49
C PRO A 48 -1.14 -18.11 -11.36
N HIS A 49 -1.63 -17.79 -10.17
CA HIS A 49 -2.38 -16.58 -9.89
C HIS A 49 -1.50 -15.39 -9.48
N LEU A 50 -0.19 -15.61 -9.29
CA LEU A 50 0.77 -14.58 -8.89
C LEU A 50 1.66 -14.17 -10.07
N ASN A 51 1.62 -12.90 -10.43
CA ASN A 51 2.54 -12.28 -11.37
C ASN A 51 3.50 -11.35 -10.60
N ALA A 52 4.80 -11.59 -10.74
CA ALA A 52 5.84 -10.75 -10.14
C ALA A 52 6.38 -9.77 -11.19
N LEU A 53 6.23 -8.47 -10.94
CA LEU A 53 6.74 -7.43 -11.83
C LEU A 53 7.84 -6.62 -11.13
N GLN A 54 9.07 -6.75 -11.63
CA GLN A 54 10.18 -5.93 -11.15
C GLN A 54 10.05 -4.51 -11.69
N THR A 55 9.75 -3.59 -10.76
CA THR A 55 9.55 -2.18 -11.10
C THR A 55 9.84 -1.25 -9.93
N ASP A 56 10.25 -0.03 -10.24
CA ASP A 56 10.29 1.09 -9.29
C ASP A 56 9.15 2.05 -9.63
N ILE A 57 8.13 2.08 -8.76
CA ILE A 57 6.94 2.91 -8.91
C ILE A 57 7.21 4.41 -8.73
N THR A 58 8.42 4.81 -8.40
CA THR A 58 8.84 6.21 -8.30
C THR A 58 9.37 6.77 -9.61
N THR A 59 9.44 5.95 -10.67
CA THR A 59 9.98 6.32 -11.99
C THR A 59 8.91 6.18 -13.08
N GLU A 60 8.96 7.03 -14.09
CA GLU A 60 8.05 6.94 -15.25
C GLU A 60 8.13 5.57 -15.93
N ALA A 61 9.35 5.12 -16.25
CA ALA A 61 9.55 3.81 -16.87
C ALA A 61 9.01 2.65 -16.03
N GLY A 62 9.07 2.77 -14.70
CA GLY A 62 8.49 1.78 -13.80
C GLY A 62 6.97 1.77 -13.84
N LEU A 63 6.35 2.94 -13.90
CA LEU A 63 4.90 3.08 -14.01
C LEU A 63 4.39 2.62 -15.38
N ASP A 64 5.12 2.91 -16.47
CA ASP A 64 4.78 2.46 -17.83
C ASP A 64 4.72 0.92 -17.90
N LYS A 65 5.66 0.22 -17.24
CA LYS A 65 5.61 -1.24 -17.14
C LYS A 65 4.33 -1.76 -16.46
N VAL A 66 3.88 -1.08 -15.41
CA VAL A 66 2.66 -1.47 -14.69
C VAL A 66 1.42 -1.26 -15.56
N VAL A 67 1.32 -0.10 -16.20
CA VAL A 67 0.22 0.23 -17.12
C VAL A 67 0.19 -0.75 -18.28
N GLY A 68 1.32 -1.00 -18.92
CA GLY A 68 1.43 -1.95 -20.03
C GLY A 68 0.97 -3.36 -19.64
N PHE A 69 1.36 -3.85 -18.45
CA PHE A 69 0.89 -5.14 -17.96
C PHE A 69 -0.64 -5.16 -17.78
N VAL A 70 -1.20 -4.13 -17.16
CA VAL A 70 -2.64 -4.06 -16.91
C VAL A 70 -3.42 -3.98 -18.22
N GLU A 71 -2.94 -3.18 -19.17
CA GLU A 71 -3.55 -3.04 -20.50
C GLU A 71 -3.52 -4.35 -21.28
N GLU A 72 -2.37 -5.02 -21.34
CA GLU A 72 -2.17 -6.23 -22.15
C GLU A 72 -2.90 -7.46 -21.56
N HIS A 73 -2.93 -7.60 -20.23
CA HIS A 73 -3.37 -8.84 -19.60
C HIS A 73 -4.71 -8.74 -18.88
N TRP A 74 -5.11 -7.56 -18.38
CA TRP A 74 -6.26 -7.44 -17.49
C TRP A 74 -7.39 -6.56 -18.01
N GLY A 75 -7.07 -5.44 -18.65
CA GLY A 75 -8.03 -4.44 -19.12
C GLY A 75 -8.79 -3.69 -18.01
N SER A 76 -8.69 -4.11 -16.74
CA SER A 76 -9.20 -3.37 -15.58
C SER A 76 -8.57 -3.88 -14.28
N VAL A 77 -8.69 -3.10 -13.20
CA VAL A 77 -8.22 -3.41 -11.86
C VAL A 77 -9.40 -3.45 -10.90
N ASP A 78 -9.59 -4.56 -10.18
CA ASP A 78 -10.67 -4.67 -9.19
C ASP A 78 -10.26 -4.13 -7.81
N VAL A 79 -8.97 -4.32 -7.45
CA VAL A 79 -8.41 -3.84 -6.17
C VAL A 79 -6.99 -3.31 -6.40
N LEU A 80 -6.72 -2.11 -5.89
CA LEU A 80 -5.39 -1.50 -5.87
C LEU A 80 -4.96 -1.27 -4.42
N ILE A 81 -3.87 -1.94 -3.98
CA ILE A 81 -3.34 -1.79 -2.62
C ILE A 81 -2.01 -1.04 -2.66
N HIS A 82 -2.03 0.21 -2.24
CA HIS A 82 -0.84 1.03 -2.03
C HIS A 82 -0.21 0.67 -0.68
N ASN A 83 0.61 -0.40 -0.68
CA ASN A 83 1.32 -0.87 0.50
C ASN A 83 2.80 -0.42 0.53
N ALA A 84 3.38 -0.08 -0.61
CA ALA A 84 4.75 0.43 -0.65
C ALA A 84 4.95 1.63 0.28
N GLY A 85 6.04 1.63 1.02
CA GLY A 85 6.37 2.72 1.92
C GLY A 85 7.87 2.76 2.20
N ALA A 86 8.35 3.96 2.50
CA ALA A 86 9.68 4.23 3.01
C ALA A 86 9.55 4.88 4.38
N LEU A 87 10.42 4.48 5.31
CA LEU A 87 10.50 5.03 6.66
C LEU A 87 11.89 5.63 6.87
N LEU A 88 11.94 6.76 7.56
CA LEU A 88 13.15 7.37 8.07
C LEU A 88 12.94 7.68 9.55
N HIS A 89 13.82 7.16 10.40
CA HIS A 89 13.91 7.52 11.81
C HIS A 89 15.17 8.35 12.02
N LYS A 90 15.02 9.69 12.15
CA LYS A 90 16.14 10.63 12.24
C LYS A 90 15.69 11.89 12.95
N PRO A 91 16.48 12.46 13.88
CA PRO A 91 16.14 13.72 14.55
C PRO A 91 15.81 14.84 13.55
N PHE A 92 14.77 15.63 13.81
CA PHE A 92 14.30 16.65 12.89
C PHE A 92 15.40 17.64 12.47
N LYS A 93 16.24 18.09 13.42
CA LYS A 93 17.37 18.99 13.15
C LYS A 93 18.40 18.43 12.15
N GLU A 94 18.42 17.12 11.97
CA GLU A 94 19.34 16.41 11.07
C GLU A 94 18.65 15.95 9.77
N THR A 95 17.31 16.04 9.71
CA THR A 95 16.52 15.63 8.56
C THR A 95 16.59 16.70 7.46
N ALA A 96 17.30 16.40 6.39
CA ALA A 96 17.48 17.31 5.27
C ALA A 96 16.25 17.33 4.32
N SER A 97 16.22 18.33 3.43
CA SER A 97 15.18 18.44 2.40
C SER A 97 15.10 17.17 1.53
N ASP A 98 16.25 16.61 1.14
CA ASP A 98 16.34 15.41 0.33
C ASP A 98 15.76 14.17 1.05
N ASP A 99 15.88 14.11 2.39
CA ASP A 99 15.25 13.07 3.18
C ASP A 99 13.71 13.15 3.07
N PHE A 100 13.14 14.36 3.17
CA PHE A 100 11.70 14.59 2.95
C PHE A 100 11.30 14.21 1.53
N GLN A 101 12.01 14.69 0.52
CA GLN A 101 11.71 14.40 -0.88
C GLN A 101 11.69 12.90 -1.13
N ARG A 102 12.70 12.15 -0.66
CA ARG A 102 12.79 10.70 -0.80
C ARG A 102 11.60 9.96 -0.15
N ILE A 103 11.20 10.37 1.06
CA ILE A 103 10.06 9.76 1.76
C ILE A 103 8.75 10.08 1.05
N TYR A 104 8.52 11.33 0.68
CA TYR A 104 7.32 11.77 -0.03
C TYR A 104 7.22 11.15 -1.43
N GLN A 105 8.36 10.97 -2.12
CA GLN A 105 8.39 10.34 -3.44
C GLN A 105 7.76 8.94 -3.41
N VAL A 106 8.08 8.15 -2.38
CA VAL A 106 7.54 6.79 -2.24
C VAL A 106 6.13 6.81 -1.65
N ASN A 107 5.92 7.56 -0.55
CA ASN A 107 4.72 7.43 0.27
C ASN A 107 3.54 8.24 -0.26
N VAL A 108 3.78 9.27 -1.10
CA VAL A 108 2.75 10.21 -1.57
C VAL A 108 2.73 10.27 -3.10
N PHE A 109 3.84 10.70 -3.72
CA PHE A 109 3.84 10.96 -5.16
C PHE A 109 3.68 9.69 -5.99
N ALA A 110 4.31 8.59 -5.61
CA ALA A 110 4.12 7.31 -6.27
C ALA A 110 2.68 6.77 -6.14
N VAL A 111 2.01 7.03 -5.00
CA VAL A 111 0.59 6.69 -4.82
C VAL A 111 -0.29 7.48 -5.77
N ALA A 112 -0.10 8.81 -5.81
CA ALA A 112 -0.85 9.70 -6.70
C ALA A 112 -0.63 9.34 -8.17
N GLU A 113 0.63 9.19 -8.57
CA GLU A 113 1.00 8.97 -9.97
C GLU A 113 0.56 7.60 -10.49
N LEU A 114 0.72 6.54 -9.70
CA LEU A 114 0.24 5.20 -10.07
C LEU A 114 -1.30 5.19 -10.20
N THR A 115 -2.01 5.80 -9.25
CA THR A 115 -3.48 5.91 -9.31
C THR A 115 -3.90 6.67 -10.57
N ARG A 116 -3.28 7.81 -10.86
CA ARG A 116 -3.56 8.63 -12.04
C ARG A 116 -3.31 7.88 -13.35
N ARG A 117 -2.22 7.13 -13.45
CA ARG A 117 -1.88 6.35 -14.65
C ARG A 117 -2.79 5.16 -14.87
N LEU A 118 -3.35 4.61 -13.80
CA LEU A 118 -4.32 3.51 -13.88
C LEU A 118 -5.77 4.00 -14.03
N ASP A 119 -6.02 5.31 -14.16
CA ASP A 119 -7.35 5.91 -14.16
C ASP A 119 -8.34 5.21 -15.11
N SER A 120 -7.96 4.94 -16.34
CA SER A 120 -8.80 4.27 -17.34
C SER A 120 -9.14 2.82 -17.04
N PHE A 121 -8.40 2.19 -16.12
CA PHE A 121 -8.59 0.81 -15.68
C PHE A 121 -9.37 0.70 -14.36
N LEU A 122 -9.67 1.85 -13.71
CA LEU A 122 -10.49 1.93 -12.51
C LEU A 122 -11.96 2.17 -12.91
N SER A 123 -12.84 1.29 -12.51
CA SER A 123 -14.26 1.33 -12.88
C SER A 123 -15.16 1.10 -11.66
N GLN A 124 -16.47 1.13 -11.89
CA GLN A 124 -17.45 0.86 -10.84
C GLN A 124 -17.13 -0.45 -10.07
N GLY A 125 -17.04 -0.34 -8.76
CA GLY A 125 -16.71 -1.44 -7.86
C GLY A 125 -15.22 -1.63 -7.58
N THR A 126 -14.34 -0.89 -8.26
CA THR A 126 -12.90 -0.87 -7.91
C THR A 126 -12.71 -0.33 -6.49
N HIS A 127 -11.83 -0.98 -5.72
CA HIS A 127 -11.44 -0.56 -4.39
C HIS A 127 -9.96 -0.21 -4.33
N VAL A 128 -9.65 1.04 -4.05
CA VAL A 128 -8.27 1.53 -3.83
C VAL A 128 -8.04 1.67 -2.32
N VAL A 129 -7.05 0.96 -1.79
CA VAL A 129 -6.69 0.97 -0.38
C VAL A 129 -5.27 1.46 -0.20
N ALA A 130 -5.09 2.52 0.57
CA ALA A 130 -3.75 2.99 0.94
C ALA A 130 -3.39 2.58 2.37
N ILE A 131 -2.19 2.05 2.53
CA ILE A 131 -1.63 1.73 3.85
C ILE A 131 -0.93 2.97 4.40
N SER A 132 -1.55 3.55 5.42
CA SER A 132 -1.02 4.65 6.20
C SER A 132 -0.52 4.17 7.57
N SER A 133 -0.37 5.07 8.52
CA SER A 133 0.12 4.80 9.86
C SER A 133 -0.68 5.63 10.87
N MET A 134 -0.81 5.13 12.07
CA MET A 134 -1.32 5.91 13.22
C MET A 134 -0.56 7.23 13.39
N GLY A 135 0.75 7.26 13.09
CA GLY A 135 1.55 8.49 13.10
C GLY A 135 1.07 9.58 12.13
N GLY A 136 0.32 9.22 11.07
CA GLY A 136 -0.31 10.14 10.12
C GLY A 136 -1.65 10.71 10.59
N ILE A 137 -2.31 10.09 11.56
CA ILE A 137 -3.62 10.52 12.08
C ILE A 137 -3.46 11.81 12.90
N GLN A 138 -4.29 12.81 12.63
CA GLN A 138 -4.33 14.02 13.43
C GLN A 138 -4.78 13.71 14.86
N GLY A 139 -4.06 14.27 15.85
CA GLY A 139 -4.38 14.03 17.27
C GLY A 139 -3.87 12.71 17.85
N SER A 140 -3.28 11.81 17.04
CA SER A 140 -2.61 10.62 17.56
C SER A 140 -1.27 10.96 18.22
N MET A 141 -0.77 10.04 19.04
CA MET A 141 0.60 10.16 19.58
C MET A 141 1.63 10.26 18.44
N LYS A 142 2.62 11.13 18.63
CA LYS A 142 3.71 11.33 17.67
C LYS A 142 5.03 10.85 18.29
N PHE A 143 5.87 10.25 17.44
CA PHE A 143 7.18 9.76 17.85
C PHE A 143 8.27 10.66 17.29
N ALA A 144 9.21 11.07 18.15
CA ALA A 144 10.37 11.84 17.73
C ALA A 144 11.16 11.08 16.66
N GLY A 145 11.74 11.81 15.71
CA GLY A 145 12.49 11.21 14.60
C GLY A 145 11.66 10.74 13.40
N LEU A 146 10.34 10.79 13.45
CA LEU A 146 9.46 10.37 12.36
C LEU A 146 8.83 11.53 11.57
N SER A 147 9.43 12.72 11.58
CA SER A 147 8.84 13.94 10.99
C SER A 147 8.47 13.76 9.50
N ALA A 148 9.42 13.31 8.67
CA ALA A 148 9.17 13.07 7.24
C ALA A 148 8.20 11.91 7.00
N TYR A 149 8.33 10.83 7.76
CA TYR A 149 7.46 9.66 7.63
C TYR A 149 6.01 9.98 8.02
N SER A 150 5.79 10.47 9.25
CA SER A 150 4.43 10.71 9.75
C SER A 150 3.70 11.78 8.95
N SER A 151 4.40 12.86 8.53
CA SER A 151 3.80 13.89 7.67
C SER A 151 3.40 13.32 6.29
N SER A 152 4.23 12.46 5.68
CA SER A 152 3.87 11.79 4.43
C SER A 152 2.67 10.86 4.56
N LYS A 153 2.55 10.16 5.70
CA LYS A 153 1.39 9.30 5.99
C LYS A 153 0.10 10.10 6.27
N GLY A 154 0.22 11.33 6.78
CA GLY A 154 -0.89 12.29 6.85
C GLY A 154 -1.29 12.82 5.48
N ALA A 155 -0.31 13.14 4.63
CA ALA A 155 -0.57 13.61 3.27
C ALA A 155 -1.33 12.58 2.41
N VAL A 156 -0.95 11.29 2.48
CA VAL A 156 -1.67 10.25 1.72
C VAL A 156 -3.09 10.05 2.23
N ILE A 157 -3.35 10.24 3.52
CA ILE A 157 -4.72 10.21 4.07
C ILE A 157 -5.59 11.25 3.35
N THR A 158 -5.18 12.51 3.36
CA THR A 158 -5.91 13.61 2.73
C THR A 158 -6.09 13.39 1.22
N LEU A 159 -5.04 12.88 0.53
CA LEU A 159 -5.13 12.54 -0.88
C LEU A 159 -6.24 11.52 -1.15
N MET A 160 -6.29 10.43 -0.38
CA MET A 160 -7.28 9.37 -0.58
C MET A 160 -8.71 9.84 -0.27
N GLU A 161 -8.89 10.72 0.71
CA GLU A 161 -10.19 11.34 1.02
C GLU A 161 -10.69 12.21 -0.15
N LEU A 162 -9.79 13.00 -0.78
CA LEU A 162 -10.11 13.80 -1.97
C LEU A 162 -10.45 12.92 -3.18
N LEU A 163 -9.66 11.89 -3.45
CA LEU A 163 -9.92 10.97 -4.56
C LEU A 163 -11.25 10.21 -4.37
N ALA A 164 -11.63 9.89 -3.14
CA ALA A 164 -12.93 9.28 -2.85
C ALA A 164 -14.11 10.17 -3.29
N GLU A 165 -13.99 11.49 -3.19
CA GLU A 165 -15.01 12.42 -3.65
C GLU A 165 -14.95 12.61 -5.16
N GLU A 166 -13.74 12.78 -5.74
CA GLU A 166 -13.57 12.97 -7.20
C GLU A 166 -14.06 11.77 -8.03
N TYR A 167 -13.89 10.55 -7.50
CA TYR A 167 -14.25 9.30 -8.19
C TYR A 167 -15.63 8.74 -7.80
N LYS A 168 -16.38 9.43 -6.97
CA LYS A 168 -17.65 8.98 -6.42
C LYS A 168 -18.68 8.61 -7.50
N GLU A 169 -18.85 9.47 -8.50
CA GLU A 169 -19.80 9.25 -9.59
C GLU A 169 -19.37 8.07 -10.49
N ARG A 170 -18.10 7.72 -10.50
CA ARG A 170 -17.58 6.56 -11.22
C ARG A 170 -17.72 5.25 -10.43
N GLY A 171 -18.15 5.34 -9.16
CA GLY A 171 -18.31 4.18 -8.28
C GLY A 171 -16.99 3.50 -7.89
N VAL A 172 -15.89 4.24 -7.90
CA VAL A 172 -14.58 3.80 -7.39
C VAL A 172 -14.44 4.21 -5.93
N SER A 173 -14.11 3.28 -5.06
CA SER A 173 -13.96 3.56 -3.63
C SER A 173 -12.49 3.70 -3.25
N PHE A 174 -12.18 4.71 -2.41
CA PHE A 174 -10.85 4.97 -1.86
C PHE A 174 -10.93 4.97 -0.34
N ASN A 175 -10.11 4.14 0.30
CA ASN A 175 -10.06 4.08 1.76
C ASN A 175 -8.62 3.97 2.25
N VAL A 176 -8.42 4.29 3.52
CA VAL A 176 -7.11 4.25 4.18
C VAL A 176 -7.16 3.35 5.39
N LEU A 177 -6.17 2.50 5.53
CA LEU A 177 -5.88 1.76 6.75
C LEU A 177 -4.66 2.39 7.44
N ALA A 178 -4.89 3.08 8.55
CA ALA A 178 -3.84 3.67 9.37
C ALA A 178 -3.41 2.65 10.42
N LEU A 179 -2.30 1.95 10.12
CA LEU A 179 -1.84 0.83 10.94
C LEU A 179 -1.08 1.32 12.18
N GLY A 180 -1.28 0.61 13.29
CA GLY A 180 -0.37 0.61 14.43
C GLY A 180 0.93 -0.13 14.12
N ALA A 181 1.67 -0.52 15.16
CA ALA A 181 2.91 -1.27 14.99
C ALA A 181 2.63 -2.71 14.53
N VAL A 182 3.35 -3.14 13.50
CA VAL A 182 3.30 -4.49 12.94
C VAL A 182 4.72 -5.03 12.83
N GLN A 183 4.94 -6.26 13.29
CA GLN A 183 6.26 -6.91 13.27
C GLN A 183 6.71 -7.17 11.84
N THR A 184 7.55 -6.28 11.35
CA THR A 184 8.12 -6.28 10.00
C THR A 184 9.61 -5.93 10.05
N GLU A 185 10.33 -6.26 8.99
CA GLU A 185 11.72 -5.84 8.84
C GLU A 185 11.88 -4.31 8.90
N MET A 186 10.95 -3.56 8.31
CA MET A 186 10.94 -2.09 8.35
C MET A 186 10.84 -1.55 9.77
N LEU A 187 9.97 -2.13 10.60
CA LEU A 187 9.83 -1.74 12.01
C LEU A 187 11.11 -2.06 12.78
N LYS A 188 11.64 -3.26 12.60
CA LYS A 188 12.86 -3.71 13.28
C LYS A 188 14.10 -2.88 12.91
N GLU A 189 14.20 -2.45 11.65
CA GLU A 189 15.26 -1.54 11.19
C GLU A 189 15.18 -0.16 11.87
N ALA A 190 13.96 0.35 12.10
CA ALA A 190 13.75 1.67 12.70
C ALA A 190 13.75 1.64 14.24
N PHE A 191 13.31 0.54 14.84
CA PHE A 191 13.14 0.33 16.29
C PHE A 191 13.59 -1.07 16.67
N PRO A 192 14.92 -1.35 16.75
CA PRO A 192 15.47 -2.69 16.94
C PRO A 192 15.01 -3.41 18.21
N ASP A 193 14.75 -2.63 19.28
CA ASP A 193 14.39 -3.14 20.60
C ASP A 193 12.87 -3.25 20.82
N TYR A 194 12.07 -2.89 19.81
CA TYR A 194 10.61 -2.92 19.93
C TYR A 194 10.04 -4.17 19.26
N GLU A 195 9.19 -4.89 19.98
CA GLU A 195 8.41 -6.03 19.48
C GLU A 195 6.94 -5.62 19.32
N ALA A 196 6.44 -5.70 18.09
CA ALA A 196 5.05 -5.40 17.81
C ALA A 196 4.14 -6.59 18.14
N PRO A 197 2.90 -6.32 18.60
CA PRO A 197 1.97 -7.38 19.01
C PRO A 197 1.41 -8.20 17.85
N LEU A 198 1.43 -7.66 16.62
CA LEU A 198 0.88 -8.31 15.42
C LEU A 198 1.98 -8.63 14.43
N SER A 199 1.92 -9.83 13.88
CA SER A 199 2.79 -10.25 12.78
C SER A 199 2.35 -9.65 11.45
N ALA A 200 3.26 -9.66 10.46
CA ALA A 200 2.95 -9.25 9.08
C ALA A 200 1.84 -10.11 8.46
N ALA A 201 1.78 -11.41 8.77
CA ALA A 201 0.79 -12.33 8.24
C ALA A 201 -0.63 -12.06 8.78
N GLU A 202 -0.76 -11.80 10.09
CA GLU A 202 -2.04 -11.43 10.72
C GLU A 202 -2.57 -10.12 10.17
N MET A 203 -1.72 -9.11 10.05
CA MET A 203 -2.11 -7.83 9.46
C MET A 203 -2.47 -7.97 7.99
N ALA A 204 -1.76 -8.78 7.20
CA ALA A 204 -2.07 -9.07 5.82
C ALA A 204 -3.45 -9.74 5.67
N SER A 205 -3.83 -10.61 6.59
CA SER A 205 -5.16 -11.24 6.60
C SER A 205 -6.28 -10.20 6.75
N TYR A 206 -6.13 -9.28 7.70
CA TYR A 206 -7.08 -8.18 7.89
C TYR A 206 -7.17 -7.27 6.65
N ILE A 207 -6.01 -6.86 6.12
CA ILE A 207 -5.96 -5.98 4.93
C ILE A 207 -6.57 -6.67 3.72
N SER A 208 -6.32 -7.97 3.52
CA SER A 208 -6.90 -8.76 2.42
C SER A 208 -8.43 -8.78 2.49
N GLU A 209 -8.99 -9.08 3.66
CA GLU A 209 -10.43 -9.06 3.90
C GLU A 209 -11.04 -7.68 3.61
N PHE A 210 -10.43 -6.62 4.16
CA PHE A 210 -10.88 -5.25 3.95
C PHE A 210 -10.79 -4.83 2.49
N ALA A 211 -9.68 -5.14 1.81
CA ALA A 211 -9.48 -4.79 0.40
C ALA A 211 -10.51 -5.46 -0.53
N LEU A 212 -10.94 -6.67 -0.19
CA LEU A 212 -11.92 -7.42 -0.97
C LEU A 212 -13.37 -6.98 -0.72
N ASN A 213 -13.70 -6.48 0.47
CA ASN A 213 -15.08 -6.29 0.91
C ASN A 213 -15.40 -4.90 1.46
N GLY A 214 -14.41 -4.11 1.88
CA GLY A 214 -14.60 -2.83 2.57
C GLY A 214 -15.34 -1.78 1.74
N ASN A 215 -15.16 -1.79 0.42
CA ASN A 215 -15.85 -0.87 -0.49
C ASN A 215 -17.40 -1.00 -0.50
N LYS A 216 -17.94 -2.10 0.02
CA LYS A 216 -19.39 -2.27 0.17
C LYS A 216 -20.00 -1.36 1.23
N VAL A 217 -19.17 -0.91 2.17
CA VAL A 217 -19.60 -0.13 3.35
C VAL A 217 -18.88 1.21 3.43
N TYR A 218 -17.63 1.29 2.94
CA TYR A 218 -16.75 2.43 3.13
C TYR A 218 -16.34 3.07 1.81
N ASN A 219 -16.39 4.40 1.75
CA ASN A 219 -15.73 5.24 0.77
C ASN A 219 -15.25 6.53 1.44
N GLY A 220 -14.02 6.95 1.19
CA GLY A 220 -13.41 8.12 1.82
C GLY A 220 -13.15 7.95 3.31
N LYS A 221 -12.96 6.71 3.80
CA LYS A 221 -12.80 6.45 5.24
C LYS A 221 -11.36 6.12 5.61
N VAL A 222 -10.97 6.63 6.77
CA VAL A 222 -9.69 6.35 7.41
C VAL A 222 -9.96 5.47 8.63
N LEU A 223 -9.56 4.21 8.55
CA LEU A 223 -9.73 3.26 9.65
C LEU A 223 -8.42 3.16 10.44
N GLN A 224 -8.51 3.39 11.73
CA GLN A 224 -7.41 3.20 12.67
C GLN A 224 -7.33 1.72 13.03
N VAL A 225 -6.26 1.05 12.56
CA VAL A 225 -6.07 -0.40 12.73
C VAL A 225 -4.97 -0.63 13.75
N SER A 226 -5.34 -0.52 15.00
CA SER A 226 -4.45 -0.72 16.15
C SER A 226 -5.25 -1.19 17.35
N ASN A 227 -4.72 -2.13 18.09
CA ASN A 227 -5.27 -2.60 19.38
C ASN A 227 -4.67 -1.85 20.59
N SER A 228 -3.69 -1.00 20.34
CA SER A 228 -3.08 -0.12 21.33
C SER A 228 -3.16 1.32 20.83
N THR A 229 -3.42 2.25 21.73
CA THR A 229 -3.19 3.67 21.45
C THR A 229 -1.70 3.90 21.58
N PRO A 230 -0.98 4.20 20.48
CA PRO A 230 0.42 4.54 20.60
C PRO A 230 0.58 5.82 21.39
#